data_0585045fdeef98d3217588cbe138354a
#
_entry.id   0585045fdeef98d3217588cbe138354a
#
_cell.length_a   1.000
_cell.length_b   1.000
_cell.length_c   1.000
_cell.angle_alpha   90.00
_cell.angle_beta   90.00
_cell.angle_gamma   90.00
#
_symmetry.space_group_name_H-M   'P 1'
#
loop_
_entity.id
_entity.type
_entity.pdbx_description
1 polymer ?
#
loop_
_entity_poly.entity_id
_entity_poly.type
_entity_poly.pdbx_seq_one_letter_code
_entity_poly.pdbx_strand_id
1 'polypeptide(L)'
;MDGDIYNEDTNDEDIDDEETNEEFYEATYTYVMAIYALIDILNQFLNMMRGEHIERPLTRRQITSRGYDYIHKALNDDPAIFRQVYRMYPDVFRKLCTIIREKTPLEDTRFICVEEMLASFLQIVGQNTRYCVIRNTFGRSQFATSENFHKILKALNSLAPDLMVRPGSTVPAKIRESTRFYPYFKDCIGAIDGTHIPASVKGRDVSSYRDRHGNISQNVLAACNFDLEFMYVLSGWEGSTHDSKVLSDALARKNGLKVPQGKYYLVDCGFPNRRKFLAPYRGVRYHLQDFAGHGNDPENEKELFNLRHASLRNVIERIFGIFKSRFTIFKSAPPFLFKTQAELVLACAALHNFLRKECRSDEFPVEPTDESSSSSSVLPNYEDNDHEPIIQTQEQEREDANIWRTNIGSDMWRNANN
;
A
#
# COMPACT_ATOMS: atom_id res chain seq x y z
N MET A 1 97.63 -52.47 -20.76
CA MET A 1 96.50 -53.29 -21.21
C MET A 1 95.36 -52.45 -20.96
N ASP A 2 94.95 -51.80 -21.96
CA ASP A 2 93.78 -51.88 -22.81
C ASP A 2 92.58 -51.32 -22.12
N GLY A 3 91.81 -50.45 -22.62
CA GLY A 3 91.70 -49.98 -24.01
C GLY A 3 90.55 -48.96 -23.98
N ASP A 4 90.64 -48.15 -24.98
CA ASP A 4 89.70 -47.13 -25.43
C ASP A 4 88.24 -47.54 -25.44
N ILE A 5 87.38 -46.51 -25.35
CA ILE A 5 86.48 -46.19 -26.45
C ILE A 5 85.79 -44.88 -26.21
N TYR A 6 85.90 -43.99 -27.18
CA TYR A 6 85.11 -42.76 -27.38
C TYR A 6 83.64 -43.10 -27.61
N ASN A 7 82.79 -42.19 -27.24
CA ASN A 7 81.66 -41.80 -28.09
C ASN A 7 81.25 -40.36 -27.88
N GLU A 8 81.44 -39.57 -28.91
CA GLU A 8 80.67 -38.38 -29.23
C GLU A 8 79.24 -38.81 -29.45
N ASP A 9 78.34 -38.02 -28.94
CA ASP A 9 77.02 -37.64 -29.46
C ASP A 9 76.31 -36.82 -28.41
N THR A 10 76.06 -35.57 -28.67
CA THR A 10 74.72 -35.06 -29.03
C THR A 10 74.69 -33.57 -28.91
N ASN A 11 74.74 -32.87 -30.02
CA ASN A 11 74.45 -31.47 -30.15
C ASN A 11 73.24 -31.23 -31.11
N ASP A 12 72.18 -32.07 -31.07
CA ASP A 12 71.03 -31.89 -31.95
C ASP A 12 69.69 -31.66 -31.26
N GLU A 13 69.63 -31.62 -29.94
CA GLU A 13 68.35 -31.36 -29.22
C GLU A 13 68.12 -29.88 -28.84
N ASP A 14 69.14 -29.01 -28.81
CA ASP A 14 69.00 -27.61 -28.40
C ASP A 14 68.50 -26.68 -29.54
N ILE A 15 68.47 -27.10 -30.79
CA ILE A 15 68.08 -26.26 -31.93
C ILE A 15 66.56 -26.31 -32.19
N ASP A 16 65.89 -27.41 -31.91
CA ASP A 16 64.45 -27.54 -32.06
C ASP A 16 63.64 -26.80 -30.97
N ASP A 17 64.21 -26.63 -29.77
CA ASP A 17 63.57 -25.92 -28.66
C ASP A 17 63.58 -24.36 -28.81
N GLU A 18 64.59 -23.80 -29.50
CA GLU A 18 64.63 -22.35 -29.76
C GLU A 18 63.67 -21.95 -30.89
N GLU A 19 63.51 -22.75 -31.93
CA GLU A 19 62.58 -22.49 -33.05
C GLU A 19 61.10 -22.60 -32.59
N THR A 20 60.78 -23.57 -31.76
CA THR A 20 59.44 -23.72 -31.17
C THR A 20 59.10 -22.60 -30.18
N ASN A 21 60.08 -22.07 -29.47
CA ASN A 21 59.87 -20.91 -28.58
C ASN A 21 59.64 -19.59 -29.38
N GLU A 22 60.41 -19.39 -30.48
CA GLU A 22 60.14 -18.20 -31.34
C GLU A 22 58.79 -18.23 -32.00
N GLU A 23 58.32 -19.34 -32.54
CA GLU A 23 56.97 -19.48 -33.08
C GLU A 23 55.86 -19.24 -31.99
N PHE A 24 56.08 -19.73 -30.79
CA PHE A 24 55.16 -19.47 -29.66
C PHE A 24 55.14 -17.99 -29.26
N TYR A 25 56.28 -17.32 -29.25
CA TYR A 25 56.36 -15.88 -28.96
C TYR A 25 55.70 -15.04 -30.08
N GLU A 26 55.89 -15.35 -31.34
CA GLU A 26 55.23 -14.69 -32.49
C GLU A 26 53.71 -14.90 -32.46
N ALA A 27 53.25 -16.13 -32.20
CA ALA A 27 51.83 -16.43 -32.06
C ALA A 27 51.20 -15.70 -30.90
N THR A 28 51.90 -15.65 -29.74
CA THR A 28 51.44 -14.91 -28.54
C THR A 28 51.39 -13.42 -28.78
N TYR A 29 52.43 -12.86 -29.43
CA TYR A 29 52.46 -11.45 -29.81
C TYR A 29 51.31 -11.07 -30.76
N THR A 30 51.08 -11.91 -31.76
CA THR A 30 49.97 -11.72 -32.72
C THR A 30 48.60 -11.75 -32.02
N TYR A 31 48.42 -12.65 -31.03
CA TYR A 31 47.20 -12.72 -30.24
C TYR A 31 47.00 -11.52 -29.38
N VAL A 32 48.05 -11.02 -28.72
CA VAL A 32 48.02 -9.79 -27.92
C VAL A 32 47.69 -8.57 -28.74
N MET A 33 48.30 -8.46 -29.96
CA MET A 33 47.99 -7.34 -30.87
C MET A 33 46.56 -7.39 -31.39
N ALA A 34 46.00 -8.59 -31.64
CA ALA A 34 44.61 -8.75 -32.02
C ALA A 34 43.64 -8.32 -30.87
N ILE A 35 43.99 -8.62 -29.61
CA ILE A 35 43.24 -8.17 -28.44
C ILE A 35 43.28 -6.65 -28.33
N TYR A 36 44.43 -6.01 -28.51
CA TYR A 36 44.53 -4.54 -28.51
C TYR A 36 43.70 -3.89 -29.61
N ALA A 37 43.71 -4.46 -30.82
CA ALA A 37 42.89 -3.97 -31.93
C ALA A 37 41.39 -4.11 -31.64
N LEU A 38 40.97 -5.21 -30.99
CA LEU A 38 39.57 -5.39 -30.52
C LEU A 38 39.19 -4.37 -29.44
N ILE A 39 40.08 -4.10 -28.50
CA ILE A 39 39.87 -3.08 -27.45
C ILE A 39 39.71 -1.67 -28.06
N ASP A 40 40.54 -1.37 -29.08
CA ASP A 40 40.45 -0.07 -29.79
C ASP A 40 39.14 0.04 -30.58
N ILE A 41 38.69 -0.99 -31.25
CA ILE A 41 37.39 -1.01 -31.95
C ILE A 41 36.24 -0.85 -30.95
N LEU A 42 36.28 -1.52 -29.80
CA LEU A 42 35.31 -1.38 -28.73
C LEU A 42 35.31 0.01 -28.17
N ASN A 43 36.46 0.64 -27.93
CA ASN A 43 36.57 2.01 -27.46
C ASN A 43 36.07 3.02 -28.49
N GLN A 44 36.33 2.81 -29.79
CA GLN A 44 35.77 3.63 -30.86
C GLN A 44 34.23 3.51 -30.91
N PHE A 45 33.71 2.29 -30.78
CA PHE A 45 32.27 2.06 -30.74
C PHE A 45 31.61 2.69 -29.52
N LEU A 46 32.23 2.59 -28.34
CA LEU A 46 31.77 3.25 -27.11
C LEU A 46 31.82 4.78 -27.23
N ASN A 47 32.86 5.32 -27.89
CA ASN A 47 32.96 6.76 -28.14
C ASN A 47 31.95 7.24 -29.18
N MET A 48 31.65 6.46 -30.20
CA MET A 48 30.59 6.73 -31.17
C MET A 48 29.21 6.70 -30.51
N MET A 49 28.97 5.73 -29.64
CA MET A 49 27.74 5.67 -28.82
C MET A 49 27.63 6.84 -27.82
N ARG A 50 28.75 7.35 -27.30
CA ARG A 50 28.79 8.56 -26.44
C ARG A 50 28.63 9.85 -27.21
N GLY A 51 28.99 9.88 -28.50
CA GLY A 51 28.95 11.10 -29.33
C GLY A 51 27.57 11.64 -29.67
N GLU A 52 26.48 10.88 -29.41
CA GLU A 52 25.10 11.35 -29.60
C GLU A 52 24.42 11.86 -28.33
N HIS A 53 25.15 11.99 -27.23
CA HIS A 53 24.62 12.71 -26.07
C HIS A 53 24.53 14.19 -26.40
N ILE A 54 23.34 14.65 -26.79
CA ILE A 54 23.00 16.07 -26.78
C ILE A 54 23.23 16.58 -25.35
N GLU A 55 24.33 17.23 -25.09
CA GLU A 55 24.58 17.95 -23.85
C GLU A 55 23.48 19.03 -23.71
N ARG A 56 22.41 18.67 -23.01
CA ARG A 56 21.40 19.66 -22.66
C ARG A 56 22.01 20.57 -21.60
N PRO A 57 22.11 21.86 -21.83
CA PRO A 57 22.63 22.77 -20.82
C PRO A 57 21.77 22.60 -19.55
N LEU A 58 22.43 22.40 -18.41
CA LEU A 58 21.81 22.41 -17.08
C LEU A 58 21.34 23.84 -16.84
N THR A 59 20.15 24.17 -17.33
CA THR A 59 19.53 25.47 -17.03
C THR A 59 19.16 25.46 -15.56
N ARG A 60 19.98 26.13 -14.73
CA ARG A 60 19.58 26.48 -13.36
C ARG A 60 18.34 27.36 -13.51
N ARG A 61 17.17 26.83 -13.14
CA ARG A 61 15.96 27.65 -13.06
C ARG A 61 16.19 28.74 -12.05
N GLN A 62 15.90 29.97 -12.44
CA GLN A 62 15.91 31.12 -11.53
C GLN A 62 14.93 30.84 -10.39
N ILE A 63 15.31 31.29 -9.17
CA ILE A 63 14.43 31.24 -8.01
C ILE A 63 13.27 32.18 -8.29
N THR A 64 12.05 31.67 -8.37
CA THR A 64 10.85 32.44 -8.69
C THR A 64 9.85 32.37 -7.53
N SER A 65 9.06 33.43 -7.36
CA SER A 65 7.87 33.45 -6.48
C SER A 65 6.69 32.67 -7.06
N ARG A 66 6.83 32.14 -8.26
CA ARG A 66 5.74 31.52 -9.04
C ARG A 66 4.89 30.52 -8.25
N GLY A 67 5.51 29.65 -7.47
CA GLY A 67 4.78 28.65 -6.68
C GLY A 67 3.99 29.29 -5.54
N TYR A 68 4.58 30.28 -4.87
CA TYR A 68 3.92 31.09 -3.86
C TYR A 68 2.71 31.83 -4.46
N ASP A 69 2.92 32.58 -5.53
CA ASP A 69 1.88 33.37 -6.21
C ASP A 69 0.74 32.46 -6.69
N TYR A 70 1.09 31.28 -7.26
CA TYR A 70 0.12 30.29 -7.73
C TYR A 70 -0.80 29.80 -6.61
N ILE A 71 -0.24 29.35 -5.46
CA ILE A 71 -1.06 28.82 -4.37
C ILE A 71 -1.85 29.93 -3.67
N HIS A 72 -1.28 31.11 -3.47
CA HIS A 72 -1.99 32.23 -2.88
C HIS A 72 -3.15 32.73 -3.73
N LYS A 73 -2.96 32.76 -5.06
CA LYS A 73 -4.08 33.01 -5.98
C LYS A 73 -5.15 31.95 -5.85
N ALA A 74 -4.80 30.67 -5.93
CA ALA A 74 -5.75 29.56 -5.84
C ALA A 74 -6.54 29.56 -4.50
N LEU A 75 -5.91 29.95 -3.39
CA LEU A 75 -6.55 30.02 -2.07
C LEU A 75 -7.59 31.16 -1.94
N ASN A 76 -7.55 32.15 -2.83
CA ASN A 76 -8.44 33.31 -2.83
C ASN A 76 -9.40 33.31 -4.03
N ASP A 77 -9.25 32.38 -4.96
CA ASP A 77 -10.18 32.14 -6.07
C ASP A 77 -11.40 31.31 -5.61
N ASP A 78 -12.12 30.71 -6.54
CA ASP A 78 -13.30 29.89 -6.27
C ASP A 78 -12.98 28.67 -5.37
N PRO A 79 -13.59 28.61 -4.17
CA PRO A 79 -13.40 27.49 -3.24
C PRO A 79 -13.78 26.12 -3.83
N ALA A 80 -14.74 26.07 -4.77
CA ALA A 80 -15.17 24.82 -5.40
C ALA A 80 -14.08 24.29 -6.36
N ILE A 81 -13.44 25.18 -7.12
CA ILE A 81 -12.29 24.82 -7.97
C ILE A 81 -11.11 24.35 -7.11
N PHE A 82 -10.84 25.07 -6.02
CA PHE A 82 -9.80 24.66 -5.08
C PHE A 82 -10.04 23.24 -4.55
N ARG A 83 -11.28 22.96 -4.12
CA ARG A 83 -11.66 21.62 -3.64
C ARG A 83 -11.51 20.53 -4.70
N GLN A 84 -11.85 20.81 -5.97
CA GLN A 84 -11.66 19.85 -7.06
C GLN A 84 -10.19 19.49 -7.25
N VAL A 85 -9.28 20.47 -7.14
CA VAL A 85 -7.84 20.27 -7.34
C VAL A 85 -7.18 19.62 -6.13
N TYR A 86 -7.46 20.13 -4.92
CA TYR A 86 -6.75 19.77 -3.69
C TYR A 86 -7.52 18.82 -2.78
N ARG A 87 -8.74 18.42 -3.15
CA ARG A 87 -9.62 17.50 -2.42
C ARG A 87 -10.09 18.01 -1.06
N MET A 88 -9.94 19.31 -0.80
CA MET A 88 -10.39 19.99 0.42
C MET A 88 -10.67 21.49 0.14
N TYR A 89 -11.48 22.13 0.99
CA TYR A 89 -11.73 23.55 0.91
C TYR A 89 -10.53 24.39 1.41
N PRO A 90 -10.41 25.67 1.00
CA PRO A 90 -9.28 26.55 1.36
C PRO A 90 -9.08 26.73 2.87
N ASP A 91 -10.16 26.84 3.66
CA ASP A 91 -10.13 26.97 5.12
C ASP A 91 -9.55 25.73 5.79
N VAL A 92 -9.99 24.55 5.37
CA VAL A 92 -9.48 23.25 5.82
C VAL A 92 -8.02 23.05 5.44
N PHE A 93 -7.65 23.50 4.24
CA PHE A 93 -6.25 23.50 3.79
C PHE A 93 -5.36 24.36 4.67
N ARG A 94 -5.78 25.62 4.96
CA ARG A 94 -5.03 26.51 5.86
C ARG A 94 -4.90 25.92 7.27
N LYS A 95 -5.97 25.31 7.79
CA LYS A 95 -5.95 24.62 9.08
C LYS A 95 -4.93 23.47 9.10
N LEU A 96 -4.86 22.69 8.01
CA LEU A 96 -3.86 21.61 7.89
C LEU A 96 -2.44 22.15 7.86
N CYS A 97 -2.18 23.25 7.13
CA CYS A 97 -0.88 23.93 7.14
C CYS A 97 -0.47 24.38 8.54
N THR A 98 -1.41 24.95 9.32
CA THR A 98 -1.18 25.34 10.71
C THR A 98 -0.82 24.14 11.58
N ILE A 99 -1.58 23.04 11.50
CA ILE A 99 -1.32 21.81 12.26
C ILE A 99 0.07 21.23 11.89
N ILE A 100 0.44 21.24 10.62
CA ILE A 100 1.77 20.77 10.18
C ILE A 100 2.86 21.61 10.84
N ARG A 101 2.76 22.95 10.85
CA ARG A 101 3.77 23.83 11.46
C ARG A 101 3.85 23.66 12.99
N GLU A 102 2.71 23.49 13.65
CA GLU A 102 2.65 23.41 15.12
C GLU A 102 3.09 22.04 15.66
N LYS A 103 2.77 20.96 14.95
CA LYS A 103 2.94 19.59 15.45
C LYS A 103 4.05 18.79 14.79
N THR A 104 4.70 19.35 13.79
CA THR A 104 5.82 18.68 13.10
C THR A 104 7.03 19.60 12.98
N PRO A 105 8.22 19.09 12.78
CA PRO A 105 9.42 19.92 12.56
C PRO A 105 9.47 20.54 11.15
N LEU A 106 8.40 20.51 10.37
CA LEU A 106 8.35 21.08 9.04
C LEU A 106 8.01 22.57 9.10
N GLU A 107 8.94 23.39 8.65
CA GLU A 107 8.82 24.84 8.61
C GLU A 107 8.92 25.38 7.17
N ASP A 108 8.55 26.64 7.00
CA ASP A 108 8.79 27.37 5.75
C ASP A 108 10.29 27.46 5.50
N THR A 109 10.69 27.18 4.27
CA THR A 109 12.08 27.45 3.84
C THR A 109 12.19 28.87 3.31
N ARG A 110 13.43 29.38 3.14
CA ARG A 110 13.67 30.71 2.56
C ARG A 110 12.91 30.98 1.26
N PHE A 111 12.56 29.95 0.47
CA PHE A 111 12.00 30.10 -0.88
C PHE A 111 10.70 29.35 -1.11
N ILE A 112 10.27 28.49 -0.19
CA ILE A 112 9.11 27.61 -0.37
C ILE A 112 8.37 27.52 0.96
N CYS A 113 7.11 27.95 0.99
CA CYS A 113 6.25 27.85 2.16
C CYS A 113 5.58 26.46 2.27
N VAL A 114 5.07 26.14 3.45
CA VAL A 114 4.37 24.86 3.70
C VAL A 114 3.14 24.73 2.82
N GLU A 115 2.43 25.82 2.52
CA GLU A 115 1.28 25.84 1.62
C GLU A 115 1.66 25.35 0.20
N GLU A 116 2.78 25.79 -0.33
CA GLU A 116 3.25 25.34 -1.64
C GLU A 116 3.65 23.85 -1.61
N MET A 117 4.36 23.43 -0.55
CA MET A 117 4.74 22.02 -0.40
C MET A 117 3.52 21.12 -0.29
N LEU A 118 2.54 21.49 0.55
CA LEU A 118 1.31 20.74 0.76
C LEU A 118 0.44 20.70 -0.51
N ALA A 119 0.30 21.83 -1.20
CA ALA A 119 -0.44 21.90 -2.47
C ALA A 119 0.18 20.98 -3.54
N SER A 120 1.50 21.00 -3.67
CA SER A 120 2.22 20.09 -4.58
C SER A 120 1.97 18.61 -4.23
N PHE A 121 2.02 18.26 -2.95
CA PHE A 121 1.73 16.91 -2.47
C PHE A 121 0.29 16.48 -2.78
N LEU A 122 -0.69 17.34 -2.46
CA LEU A 122 -2.11 17.04 -2.69
C LEU A 122 -2.46 16.86 -4.17
N GLN A 123 -1.84 17.63 -5.08
CA GLN A 123 -2.02 17.40 -6.52
C GLN A 123 -1.45 16.05 -6.96
N ILE A 124 -0.34 15.62 -6.39
CA ILE A 124 0.23 14.30 -6.69
C ILE A 124 -0.69 13.19 -6.20
N VAL A 125 -1.11 13.21 -4.94
CA VAL A 125 -1.90 12.10 -4.37
C VAL A 125 -3.37 12.15 -4.79
N GLY A 126 -3.94 13.35 -4.94
CA GLY A 126 -5.36 13.55 -5.27
C GLY A 126 -5.67 13.47 -6.76
N GLN A 127 -4.72 13.80 -7.64
CA GLN A 127 -4.90 13.85 -9.09
C GLN A 127 -3.96 12.89 -9.85
N ASN A 128 -3.12 12.15 -9.16
CA ASN A 128 -2.06 11.31 -9.75
C ASN A 128 -1.15 12.12 -10.71
N THR A 129 -0.84 13.36 -10.33
CA THR A 129 -0.12 14.29 -11.17
C THR A 129 1.37 13.96 -11.22
N ARG A 130 1.94 13.87 -12.42
CA ARG A 130 3.38 13.61 -12.58
C ARG A 130 4.24 14.78 -12.10
N TYR A 131 5.43 14.51 -11.57
CA TYR A 131 6.39 15.52 -11.09
C TYR A 131 6.73 16.59 -12.16
N CYS A 132 6.77 16.22 -13.44
CA CYS A 132 7.05 17.19 -14.51
C CYS A 132 5.97 18.28 -14.61
N VAL A 133 4.70 17.94 -14.37
CA VAL A 133 3.59 18.90 -14.34
C VAL A 133 3.72 19.79 -13.09
N ILE A 134 3.92 19.20 -11.92
CA ILE A 134 4.15 19.93 -10.66
C ILE A 134 5.31 20.93 -10.77
N ARG A 135 6.43 20.47 -11.33
CA ARG A 135 7.59 21.35 -11.61
C ARG A 135 7.23 22.57 -12.44
N ASN A 136 6.43 22.36 -13.48
CA ASN A 136 6.02 23.43 -14.37
C ASN A 136 5.02 24.38 -13.70
N THR A 137 4.07 23.85 -12.94
CA THR A 137 3.06 24.64 -12.21
C THR A 137 3.72 25.55 -11.17
N PHE A 138 4.55 24.98 -10.31
CA PHE A 138 5.17 25.71 -9.19
C PHE A 138 6.54 26.34 -9.53
N GLY A 139 7.05 26.16 -10.73
CA GLY A 139 8.34 26.72 -11.15
C GLY A 139 9.55 26.13 -10.42
N ARG A 140 9.49 24.90 -9.92
CA ARG A 140 10.53 24.27 -9.12
C ARG A 140 11.36 23.27 -9.92
N SER A 141 12.57 22.95 -9.42
CA SER A 141 13.38 21.86 -9.96
C SER A 141 12.76 20.49 -9.61
N GLN A 142 13.18 19.42 -10.30
CA GLN A 142 12.75 18.07 -9.98
C GLN A 142 13.19 17.65 -8.58
N PHE A 143 14.42 18.02 -8.19
CA PHE A 143 14.95 17.75 -6.86
C PHE A 143 14.08 18.43 -5.79
N ALA A 144 13.81 19.74 -5.90
CA ALA A 144 12.97 20.45 -4.95
C ALA A 144 11.54 19.87 -4.86
N THR A 145 10.95 19.47 -6.00
CA THR A 145 9.64 18.84 -6.01
C THR A 145 9.63 17.50 -5.26
N SER A 146 10.67 16.67 -5.47
CA SER A 146 10.83 15.39 -4.77
C SER A 146 11.06 15.60 -3.26
N GLU A 147 11.96 16.52 -2.89
CA GLU A 147 12.23 16.85 -1.50
C GLU A 147 10.98 17.34 -0.76
N ASN A 148 10.24 18.28 -1.35
CA ASN A 148 9.00 18.80 -0.76
C ASN A 148 7.95 17.71 -0.57
N PHE A 149 7.81 16.81 -1.54
CA PHE A 149 6.91 15.68 -1.46
C PHE A 149 7.25 14.78 -0.26
N HIS A 150 8.52 14.41 -0.09
CA HIS A 150 8.94 13.56 1.02
C HIS A 150 8.88 14.27 2.38
N LYS A 151 9.10 15.58 2.43
CA LYS A 151 8.92 16.38 3.66
C LYS A 151 7.48 16.36 4.14
N ILE A 152 6.51 16.60 3.25
CA ILE A 152 5.08 16.53 3.58
C ILE A 152 4.69 15.09 3.94
N LEU A 153 5.14 14.09 3.18
CA LEU A 153 4.88 12.68 3.48
C LEU A 153 5.34 12.32 4.89
N LYS A 154 6.55 12.72 5.28
CA LYS A 154 7.09 12.50 6.62
C LYS A 154 6.28 13.22 7.69
N ALA A 155 5.90 14.48 7.45
CA ALA A 155 5.08 15.27 8.37
C ALA A 155 3.71 14.61 8.60
N LEU A 156 3.01 14.21 7.53
CA LEU A 156 1.71 13.54 7.65
C LEU A 156 1.80 12.19 8.37
N ASN A 157 2.84 11.41 8.11
CA ASN A 157 3.06 10.15 8.81
C ASN A 157 3.38 10.36 10.30
N SER A 158 4.06 11.45 10.67
CA SER A 158 4.25 11.79 12.09
C SER A 158 2.96 12.21 12.80
N LEU A 159 2.00 12.78 12.06
CA LEU A 159 0.67 13.15 12.58
C LEU A 159 -0.30 11.97 12.59
N ALA A 160 -0.03 10.90 11.85
CA ALA A 160 -0.95 9.78 11.70
C ALA A 160 -1.43 9.17 13.03
N PRO A 161 -0.59 8.94 14.06
CA PRO A 161 -1.05 8.40 15.34
C PRO A 161 -2.10 9.28 16.06
N ASP A 162 -2.05 10.60 15.87
CA ASP A 162 -3.01 11.55 16.45
C ASP A 162 -4.30 11.67 15.62
N LEU A 163 -4.23 11.33 14.34
CA LEU A 163 -5.35 11.41 13.40
C LEU A 163 -6.11 10.08 13.27
N MET A 164 -5.50 8.93 13.66
CA MET A 164 -6.22 7.67 13.75
C MET A 164 -7.20 7.70 14.93
N VAL A 165 -8.43 7.22 14.67
CA VAL A 165 -9.48 7.22 15.67
C VAL A 165 -9.28 6.07 16.66
N ARG A 166 -9.36 6.35 17.94
CA ARG A 166 -9.31 5.34 18.99
C ARG A 166 -10.70 4.75 19.25
N PRO A 167 -10.79 3.44 19.57
CA PRO A 167 -12.06 2.84 19.96
C PRO A 167 -12.73 3.59 21.11
N GLY A 168 -13.99 3.98 20.92
CA GLY A 168 -14.80 4.55 21.99
C GLY A 168 -15.28 3.50 22.99
N SER A 169 -15.67 3.92 24.19
CA SER A 169 -16.29 3.07 25.21
C SER A 169 -17.80 2.88 24.99
N THR A 170 -18.46 3.85 24.34
CA THR A 170 -19.91 3.88 24.12
C THR A 170 -20.30 3.02 22.91
N VAL A 171 -21.57 2.57 22.89
CA VAL A 171 -22.15 1.90 21.75
C VAL A 171 -22.22 2.86 20.56
N PRO A 172 -21.67 2.53 19.38
CA PRO A 172 -21.74 3.38 18.20
C PRO A 172 -23.18 3.75 17.85
N ALA A 173 -23.41 5.00 17.44
CA ALA A 173 -24.75 5.50 17.09
C ALA A 173 -25.45 4.65 16.04
N LYS A 174 -24.71 4.22 15.01
CA LYS A 174 -25.18 3.32 13.94
C LYS A 174 -25.80 2.02 14.48
N ILE A 175 -25.29 1.50 15.59
CA ILE A 175 -25.81 0.29 16.24
C ILE A 175 -26.94 0.66 17.20
N ARG A 176 -26.70 1.64 18.09
CA ARG A 176 -27.64 2.02 19.14
C ARG A 176 -29.00 2.46 18.62
N GLU A 177 -29.03 3.17 17.49
CA GLU A 177 -30.22 3.75 16.90
C GLU A 177 -30.98 2.80 15.96
N SER A 178 -30.55 1.55 15.86
CA SER A 178 -31.14 0.55 14.96
C SER A 178 -31.58 -0.71 15.72
N THR A 179 -32.85 -0.99 15.76
CA THR A 179 -33.43 -2.25 16.30
C THR A 179 -32.93 -3.50 15.59
N ARG A 180 -32.45 -3.32 14.33
CA ARG A 180 -31.85 -4.38 13.54
C ARG A 180 -30.49 -4.84 14.12
N PHE A 181 -29.74 -3.92 14.74
CA PHE A 181 -28.39 -4.18 15.24
C PHE A 181 -28.29 -4.21 16.75
N TYR A 182 -29.05 -3.38 17.44
CA TYR A 182 -29.10 -3.38 18.91
C TYR A 182 -30.16 -4.39 19.38
N PRO A 183 -29.88 -5.17 20.43
CA PRO A 183 -28.67 -5.18 21.28
C PRO A 183 -27.55 -6.10 20.79
N TYR A 184 -27.72 -6.81 19.70
CA TYR A 184 -26.90 -7.95 19.24
C TYR A 184 -25.42 -7.60 19.00
N PHE A 185 -25.17 -6.41 18.44
CA PHE A 185 -23.83 -5.94 18.10
C PHE A 185 -23.37 -4.78 19.02
N LYS A 186 -23.94 -4.63 20.22
CA LYS A 186 -23.65 -3.49 21.12
C LYS A 186 -22.16 -3.28 21.43
N ASP A 187 -21.36 -4.34 21.44
CA ASP A 187 -19.94 -4.29 21.74
C ASP A 187 -19.05 -4.26 20.49
N CYS A 188 -19.65 -4.21 19.30
CA CYS A 188 -18.95 -4.03 18.04
C CYS A 188 -18.47 -2.61 17.87
N ILE A 189 -17.18 -2.42 17.60
CA ILE A 189 -16.54 -1.10 17.46
C ILE A 189 -16.23 -0.70 16.02
N GLY A 190 -16.38 -1.63 15.07
CA GLY A 190 -16.10 -1.37 13.65
C GLY A 190 -15.88 -2.63 12.85
N ALA A 191 -15.25 -2.50 11.70
CA ALA A 191 -14.93 -3.60 10.80
C ALA A 191 -13.45 -3.59 10.39
N ILE A 192 -12.93 -4.78 10.07
CA ILE A 192 -11.56 -4.98 9.55
C ILE A 192 -11.65 -5.72 8.23
N ASP A 193 -10.82 -5.30 7.29
CA ASP A 193 -10.64 -6.00 6.01
C ASP A 193 -9.29 -5.70 5.37
N GLY A 194 -8.90 -6.53 4.40
CA GLY A 194 -7.77 -6.30 3.51
C GLY A 194 -8.22 -5.62 2.22
N THR A 195 -7.34 -4.80 1.65
CA THR A 195 -7.55 -4.28 0.30
C THR A 195 -6.23 -4.25 -0.47
N HIS A 196 -6.32 -4.54 -1.77
CA HIS A 196 -5.19 -4.47 -2.67
C HIS A 196 -5.04 -3.05 -3.25
N ILE A 197 -3.81 -2.54 -3.22
CA ILE A 197 -3.42 -1.28 -3.87
C ILE A 197 -2.33 -1.59 -4.89
N PRO A 198 -2.47 -1.21 -6.17
CA PRO A 198 -1.45 -1.43 -7.19
C PRO A 198 -0.08 -0.97 -6.72
N ALA A 199 0.95 -1.78 -6.93
CA ALA A 199 2.31 -1.51 -6.48
C ALA A 199 3.34 -1.65 -7.59
N SER A 200 4.38 -0.83 -7.54
CA SER A 200 5.57 -0.94 -8.39
C SER A 200 6.70 -1.57 -7.59
N VAL A 201 7.13 -2.77 -7.97
CA VAL A 201 8.20 -3.52 -7.29
C VAL A 201 9.26 -3.94 -8.29
N LYS A 202 10.47 -4.27 -7.78
CA LYS A 202 11.56 -4.76 -8.64
C LYS A 202 11.25 -6.15 -9.17
N GLY A 203 11.79 -6.48 -10.36
CA GLY A 203 11.47 -7.72 -11.08
C GLY A 203 11.60 -9.01 -10.24
N ARG A 204 12.59 -9.09 -9.34
CA ARG A 204 12.79 -10.25 -8.45
C ARG A 204 11.67 -10.45 -7.41
N ASP A 205 10.97 -9.38 -7.05
CA ASP A 205 9.96 -9.39 -5.98
C ASP A 205 8.53 -9.53 -6.56
N VAL A 206 8.36 -9.44 -7.89
CA VAL A 206 7.07 -9.43 -8.59
C VAL A 206 6.19 -10.64 -8.24
N SER A 207 6.78 -11.83 -8.08
CA SER A 207 6.03 -13.06 -7.77
C SER A 207 5.30 -12.97 -6.43
N SER A 208 5.96 -12.44 -5.39
CA SER A 208 5.39 -12.28 -4.05
C SER A 208 4.30 -11.19 -4.00
N TYR A 209 4.37 -10.20 -4.90
CA TYR A 209 3.39 -9.10 -4.94
C TYR A 209 2.21 -9.38 -5.89
N ARG A 210 2.17 -10.54 -6.54
CA ARG A 210 1.07 -10.92 -7.43
C ARG A 210 -0.12 -11.42 -6.62
N ASP A 211 -1.25 -10.70 -6.70
CA ASP A 211 -2.50 -11.07 -6.05
C ASP A 211 -3.23 -12.22 -6.79
N ARG A 212 -4.39 -12.63 -6.26
CA ARG A 212 -5.22 -13.71 -6.84
C ARG A 212 -5.66 -13.45 -8.26
N HIS A 213 -5.77 -12.19 -8.66
CA HIS A 213 -6.18 -11.76 -10.00
C HIS A 213 -4.99 -11.59 -10.95
N GLY A 214 -3.77 -11.87 -10.49
CA GLY A 214 -2.55 -11.72 -11.26
C GLY A 214 -1.98 -10.30 -11.29
N ASN A 215 -2.60 -9.32 -10.61
CA ASN A 215 -2.13 -7.95 -10.54
C ASN A 215 -1.00 -7.80 -9.50
N ILE A 216 -0.07 -6.90 -9.78
CA ILE A 216 0.99 -6.56 -8.82
C ILE A 216 0.44 -5.53 -7.84
N SER A 217 0.31 -5.90 -6.59
CA SER A 217 -0.29 -5.08 -5.55
C SER A 217 0.39 -5.26 -4.20
N GLN A 218 0.23 -4.26 -3.32
CA GLN A 218 0.45 -4.42 -1.89
C GLN A 218 -0.87 -4.76 -1.19
N ASN A 219 -0.83 -5.67 -0.23
CA ASN A 219 -1.95 -5.91 0.65
C ASN A 219 -1.93 -4.87 1.80
N VAL A 220 -3.07 -4.24 2.04
CA VAL A 220 -3.28 -3.22 3.07
C VAL A 220 -4.41 -3.66 3.98
N LEU A 221 -4.09 -3.98 5.23
CA LEU A 221 -5.09 -4.25 6.26
C LEU A 221 -5.53 -2.94 6.92
N ALA A 222 -6.83 -2.71 7.03
CA ALA A 222 -7.36 -1.57 7.77
C ALA A 222 -8.50 -1.96 8.71
N ALA A 223 -8.61 -1.20 9.81
CA ALA A 223 -9.77 -1.19 10.69
C ALA A 223 -10.44 0.18 10.64
N CYS A 224 -11.76 0.21 10.56
CA CYS A 224 -12.54 1.46 10.60
C CYS A 224 -13.70 1.39 11.58
N ASN A 225 -14.16 2.57 12.05
CA ASN A 225 -15.39 2.70 12.80
C ASN A 225 -16.61 2.86 11.86
N PHE A 226 -17.82 3.00 12.44
CA PHE A 226 -19.05 3.17 11.65
C PHE A 226 -19.28 4.58 11.12
N ASP A 227 -18.41 5.53 11.47
CA ASP A 227 -18.40 6.91 10.98
C ASP A 227 -17.47 7.09 9.75
N LEU A 228 -16.98 5.99 9.16
CA LEU A 228 -16.04 5.97 8.02
C LEU A 228 -14.70 6.64 8.37
N GLU A 229 -14.15 6.36 9.53
CA GLU A 229 -12.83 6.82 9.95
C GLU A 229 -11.92 5.63 10.22
N PHE A 230 -10.67 5.70 9.75
CA PHE A 230 -9.67 4.67 10.00
C PHE A 230 -9.22 4.66 11.47
N MET A 231 -9.24 3.50 12.08
CA MET A 231 -8.74 3.26 13.44
C MET A 231 -7.33 2.66 13.41
N TYR A 232 -7.03 1.90 12.36
CA TYR A 232 -5.73 1.27 12.15
C TYR A 232 -5.50 1.04 10.65
N VAL A 233 -4.26 1.20 10.20
CA VAL A 233 -3.85 0.90 8.83
C VAL A 233 -2.46 0.26 8.86
N LEU A 234 -2.32 -0.88 8.21
CA LEU A 234 -1.06 -1.59 8.00
C LEU A 234 -0.87 -1.83 6.52
N SER A 235 0.09 -1.15 5.92
CA SER A 235 0.43 -1.21 4.50
C SER A 235 1.80 -1.86 4.27
N GLY A 236 2.09 -2.23 3.01
CA GLY A 236 3.39 -2.72 2.61
C GLY A 236 3.56 -4.23 2.68
N TRP A 237 2.49 -4.99 2.89
CA TRP A 237 2.52 -6.44 2.76
C TRP A 237 2.46 -6.88 1.29
N GLU A 238 3.02 -8.04 1.01
CA GLU A 238 2.99 -8.67 -0.31
C GLU A 238 1.56 -9.01 -0.74
N GLY A 239 1.21 -8.73 -2.01
CA GLY A 239 -0.13 -8.96 -2.54
C GLY A 239 -0.60 -10.43 -2.50
N SER A 240 0.33 -11.38 -2.46
CA SER A 240 0.01 -12.81 -2.30
C SER A 240 -0.34 -13.21 -0.86
N THR A 241 -0.07 -12.33 0.13
CA THR A 241 -0.24 -12.66 1.55
C THR A 241 -1.72 -12.63 1.94
N HIS A 242 -2.17 -13.68 2.65
CA HIS A 242 -3.51 -13.74 3.20
C HIS A 242 -3.74 -12.72 4.32
N ASP A 243 -4.93 -12.14 4.38
CA ASP A 243 -5.32 -11.12 5.37
C ASP A 243 -5.19 -11.61 6.82
N SER A 244 -5.44 -12.89 7.08
CA SER A 244 -5.25 -13.51 8.41
C SER A 244 -3.80 -13.42 8.90
N LYS A 245 -2.81 -13.58 8.01
CA LYS A 245 -1.38 -13.43 8.33
C LYS A 245 -1.03 -11.96 8.59
N VAL A 246 -1.57 -11.05 7.77
CA VAL A 246 -1.40 -9.60 7.96
C VAL A 246 -2.02 -9.15 9.29
N LEU A 247 -3.19 -9.69 9.66
CA LEU A 247 -3.83 -9.44 10.96
C LEU A 247 -2.98 -9.96 12.12
N SER A 248 -2.40 -11.15 12.01
CA SER A 248 -1.51 -11.70 13.04
C SER A 248 -0.29 -10.80 13.28
N ASP A 249 0.33 -10.29 12.21
CA ASP A 249 1.41 -9.30 12.30
C ASP A 249 0.92 -7.99 12.93
N ALA A 250 -0.25 -7.49 12.50
CA ALA A 250 -0.85 -6.27 13.05
C ALA A 250 -1.05 -6.35 14.57
N LEU A 251 -1.40 -7.52 15.09
CA LEU A 251 -1.61 -7.75 16.53
C LEU A 251 -0.28 -7.89 17.30
N ALA A 252 0.76 -8.43 16.67
CA ALA A 252 2.06 -8.67 17.29
C ALA A 252 2.93 -7.40 17.41
N ARG A 253 2.68 -6.38 16.59
CA ARG A 253 3.49 -5.14 16.56
C ARG A 253 3.33 -4.32 17.84
N LYS A 254 4.42 -3.70 18.31
CA LYS A 254 4.40 -2.80 19.49
C LYS A 254 3.33 -1.70 19.40
N ASN A 255 3.21 -1.07 18.22
CA ASN A 255 2.19 -0.07 17.89
C ASN A 255 1.08 -0.67 17.02
N GLY A 256 0.76 -1.96 17.25
CA GLY A 256 -0.18 -2.70 16.44
C GLY A 256 -1.63 -2.43 16.78
N LEU A 257 -2.51 -3.18 16.11
CA LEU A 257 -3.94 -3.12 16.34
C LEU A 257 -4.29 -3.56 17.76
N LYS A 258 -4.99 -2.69 18.49
CA LYS A 258 -5.45 -2.98 19.86
C LYS A 258 -6.97 -3.11 19.88
N VAL A 259 -7.44 -4.24 20.40
CA VAL A 259 -8.86 -4.47 20.61
C VAL A 259 -9.14 -4.34 22.11
N PRO A 260 -9.95 -3.35 22.58
CA PRO A 260 -10.28 -3.21 23.99
C PRO A 260 -10.97 -4.46 24.53
N GLN A 261 -10.84 -4.68 25.84
CA GLN A 261 -11.50 -5.80 26.50
C GLN A 261 -13.03 -5.71 26.34
N GLY A 262 -13.65 -6.83 26.02
CA GLY A 262 -15.10 -6.92 25.80
C GLY A 262 -15.58 -6.29 24.48
N LYS A 263 -14.68 -5.78 23.63
CA LYS A 263 -15.02 -5.22 22.31
C LYS A 263 -14.49 -6.13 21.18
N TYR A 264 -15.07 -5.99 20.00
CA TYR A 264 -14.70 -6.76 18.82
C TYR A 264 -14.94 -5.98 17.51
N TYR A 265 -14.30 -6.47 16.45
CA TYR A 265 -14.52 -6.04 15.08
C TYR A 265 -15.25 -7.10 14.27
N LEU A 266 -16.02 -6.67 13.27
CA LEU A 266 -16.52 -7.56 12.24
C LEU A 266 -15.41 -7.81 11.20
N VAL A 267 -15.26 -9.05 10.79
CA VAL A 267 -14.28 -9.48 9.80
C VAL A 267 -14.92 -10.31 8.70
N ASP A 268 -14.25 -10.49 7.57
CA ASP A 268 -14.69 -11.37 6.49
C ASP A 268 -14.57 -12.85 6.87
N CYS A 269 -15.21 -13.73 6.09
CA CYS A 269 -15.15 -15.18 6.23
C CYS A 269 -13.74 -15.78 6.05
N GLY A 270 -12.81 -15.06 5.43
CA GLY A 270 -11.40 -15.41 5.31
C GLY A 270 -10.63 -15.35 6.62
N PHE A 271 -11.15 -14.62 7.61
CA PHE A 271 -10.53 -14.51 8.93
C PHE A 271 -11.05 -15.61 9.88
N PRO A 272 -10.24 -16.01 10.88
CA PRO A 272 -10.70 -16.93 11.92
C PRO A 272 -11.72 -16.25 12.84
N ASN A 273 -12.82 -16.97 13.14
CA ASN A 273 -13.80 -16.50 14.14
C ASN A 273 -13.19 -16.58 15.55
N ARG A 274 -13.08 -15.43 16.24
CA ARG A 274 -12.52 -15.30 17.59
C ARG A 274 -13.31 -14.29 18.39
N ARG A 275 -13.15 -14.24 19.72
CA ARG A 275 -13.83 -13.28 20.60
C ARG A 275 -13.62 -11.81 20.21
N LYS A 276 -12.45 -11.48 19.64
CA LYS A 276 -12.11 -10.12 19.19
C LYS A 276 -12.47 -9.85 17.72
N PHE A 277 -12.79 -10.89 16.94
CA PHE A 277 -13.00 -10.84 15.50
C PHE A 277 -14.17 -11.75 15.12
N LEU A 278 -15.35 -11.14 14.99
CA LEU A 278 -16.58 -11.86 14.66
C LEU A 278 -16.69 -12.04 13.16
N ALA A 279 -16.56 -13.31 12.71
CA ALA A 279 -16.69 -13.68 11.31
C ALA A 279 -18.10 -14.23 10.99
N PRO A 280 -18.58 -14.13 9.75
CA PRO A 280 -19.86 -14.72 9.32
C PRO A 280 -19.78 -16.26 9.28
N TYR A 281 -20.94 -16.91 9.13
CA TYR A 281 -21.01 -18.35 8.87
C TYR A 281 -20.55 -18.66 7.46
N ARG A 282 -19.58 -19.57 7.31
CA ARG A 282 -19.12 -20.07 6.01
C ARG A 282 -20.15 -21.02 5.39
N GLY A 283 -20.23 -21.01 4.05
CA GLY A 283 -21.14 -21.88 3.32
C GLY A 283 -22.64 -21.52 3.47
N VAL A 284 -22.96 -20.32 3.95
CA VAL A 284 -24.31 -19.77 4.11
C VAL A 284 -24.38 -18.46 3.34
N ARG A 285 -25.52 -18.12 2.74
CA ARG A 285 -25.72 -16.85 2.02
C ARG A 285 -25.17 -15.68 2.83
N TYR A 286 -24.40 -14.81 2.19
CA TYR A 286 -23.71 -13.71 2.88
C TYR A 286 -23.76 -12.38 2.16
N HIS A 287 -23.69 -12.38 0.81
CA HIS A 287 -23.65 -11.14 0.07
C HIS A 287 -24.99 -10.43 0.13
N LEU A 288 -24.99 -9.10 0.32
CA LEU A 288 -26.23 -8.30 0.38
C LEU A 288 -27.10 -8.47 -0.86
N GLN A 289 -26.49 -8.74 -2.02
CA GLN A 289 -27.17 -9.00 -3.28
C GLN A 289 -27.97 -10.32 -3.25
N ASP A 290 -27.53 -11.33 -2.49
CA ASP A 290 -28.23 -12.62 -2.36
C ASP A 290 -29.59 -12.46 -1.66
N PHE A 291 -29.77 -11.37 -0.90
CA PHE A 291 -30.97 -11.02 -0.17
C PHE A 291 -31.77 -9.88 -0.84
N ALA A 292 -31.33 -9.42 -2.03
CA ALA A 292 -32.04 -8.38 -2.78
C ALA A 292 -33.22 -8.98 -3.58
N GLY A 293 -34.35 -8.30 -3.56
CA GLY A 293 -35.54 -8.72 -4.30
C GLY A 293 -36.62 -9.37 -3.42
N HIS A 294 -37.81 -9.54 -3.98
CA HIS A 294 -38.96 -10.16 -3.30
C HIS A 294 -38.75 -11.67 -3.11
N GLY A 295 -38.93 -12.16 -1.90
CA GLY A 295 -38.86 -13.58 -1.59
C GLY A 295 -37.43 -14.10 -1.25
N ASN A 296 -36.45 -13.19 -1.16
CA ASN A 296 -35.07 -13.52 -0.80
C ASN A 296 -34.74 -13.27 0.67
N ASP A 297 -35.76 -13.23 1.54
CA ASP A 297 -35.58 -13.07 2.97
C ASP A 297 -34.76 -14.22 3.58
N PRO A 298 -34.08 -13.99 4.71
CA PRO A 298 -33.34 -15.06 5.42
C PRO A 298 -34.27 -16.20 5.83
N GLU A 299 -33.88 -17.44 5.49
CA GLU A 299 -34.65 -18.65 5.76
C GLU A 299 -34.34 -19.28 7.13
N ASN A 300 -33.24 -18.89 7.75
CA ASN A 300 -32.78 -19.42 9.02
C ASN A 300 -31.94 -18.41 9.81
N GLU A 301 -31.65 -18.76 11.07
CA GLU A 301 -30.88 -17.91 11.99
C GLU A 301 -29.48 -17.53 11.47
N LYS A 302 -28.81 -18.45 10.74
CA LYS A 302 -27.45 -18.21 10.21
C LYS A 302 -27.49 -17.22 9.05
N GLU A 303 -28.48 -17.28 8.20
CA GLU A 303 -28.68 -16.31 7.12
C GLU A 303 -29.05 -14.94 7.65
N LEU A 304 -29.94 -14.86 8.65
CA LEU A 304 -30.31 -13.60 9.28
C LEU A 304 -29.09 -12.96 9.95
N PHE A 305 -28.26 -13.75 10.65
CA PHE A 305 -27.00 -13.28 11.21
C PHE A 305 -26.07 -12.75 10.11
N ASN A 306 -25.85 -13.54 9.04
CA ASN A 306 -24.97 -13.16 7.95
C ASN A 306 -25.43 -11.88 7.25
N LEU A 307 -26.72 -11.70 6.99
CA LEU A 307 -27.29 -10.49 6.40
C LEU A 307 -27.04 -9.25 7.28
N ARG A 308 -27.29 -9.35 8.59
CA ARG A 308 -27.07 -8.23 9.52
C ARG A 308 -25.59 -7.94 9.70
N HIS A 309 -24.75 -8.99 9.78
CA HIS A 309 -23.30 -8.88 9.83
C HIS A 309 -22.75 -8.17 8.58
N ALA A 310 -23.12 -8.63 7.36
CA ALA A 310 -22.69 -8.03 6.10
C ALA A 310 -23.13 -6.56 5.99
N SER A 311 -24.36 -6.24 6.42
CA SER A 311 -24.87 -4.86 6.42
C SER A 311 -24.05 -3.90 7.29
N LEU A 312 -23.52 -4.36 8.42
CA LEU A 312 -22.63 -3.55 9.26
C LEU A 312 -21.21 -3.53 8.69
N ARG A 313 -20.67 -4.70 8.28
CA ARG A 313 -19.30 -4.82 7.75
C ARG A 313 -19.08 -4.02 6.45
N ASN A 314 -20.12 -3.78 5.68
CA ASN A 314 -20.04 -2.96 4.46
C ASN A 314 -19.43 -1.56 4.68
N VAL A 315 -19.31 -1.10 5.94
CA VAL A 315 -18.61 0.16 6.26
C VAL A 315 -17.15 0.14 5.82
N ILE A 316 -16.44 -1.01 5.91
CA ILE A 316 -15.04 -1.10 5.51
C ILE A 316 -14.87 -1.07 3.97
N GLU A 317 -15.80 -1.67 3.24
CA GLU A 317 -15.81 -1.62 1.77
C GLU A 317 -16.09 -0.18 1.29
N ARG A 318 -17.05 0.50 1.94
CA ARG A 318 -17.36 1.90 1.66
C ARG A 318 -16.19 2.85 1.92
N ILE A 319 -15.46 2.70 3.04
CA ILE A 319 -14.32 3.58 3.32
C ILE A 319 -13.19 3.35 2.31
N PHE A 320 -12.94 2.10 1.88
CA PHE A 320 -11.96 1.81 0.84
C PHE A 320 -12.36 2.44 -0.52
N GLY A 321 -13.63 2.37 -0.90
CA GLY A 321 -14.15 3.03 -2.10
C GLY A 321 -13.93 4.55 -2.05
N ILE A 322 -14.32 5.20 -0.95
CA ILE A 322 -14.12 6.65 -0.74
C ILE A 322 -12.62 6.99 -0.76
N PHE A 323 -11.79 6.19 -0.09
CA PHE A 323 -10.35 6.39 0.01
C PHE A 323 -9.69 6.34 -1.38
N LYS A 324 -9.95 5.31 -2.18
CA LYS A 324 -9.41 5.16 -3.53
C LYS A 324 -9.95 6.22 -4.50
N SER A 325 -11.19 6.65 -4.36
CA SER A 325 -11.77 7.74 -5.16
C SER A 325 -11.18 9.10 -4.82
N ARG A 326 -10.90 9.36 -3.54
CA ARG A 326 -10.31 10.62 -3.08
C ARG A 326 -8.85 10.74 -3.49
N PHE A 327 -8.08 9.66 -3.39
CA PHE A 327 -6.65 9.62 -3.68
C PHE A 327 -6.37 8.80 -4.93
N THR A 328 -6.52 9.43 -6.10
CA THR A 328 -6.44 8.75 -7.40
C THR A 328 -5.06 8.18 -7.70
N ILE A 329 -4.02 8.54 -6.92
CA ILE A 329 -2.70 7.91 -7.00
C ILE A 329 -2.75 6.40 -6.78
N PHE A 330 -3.75 5.88 -6.07
CA PHE A 330 -3.93 4.46 -5.80
C PHE A 330 -4.69 3.69 -6.90
N LYS A 331 -5.13 4.37 -7.97
CA LYS A 331 -5.73 3.72 -9.16
C LYS A 331 -4.68 3.03 -10.05
N SER A 332 -3.42 3.39 -9.91
CA SER A 332 -2.30 2.78 -10.64
C SER A 332 -1.09 2.64 -9.72
N ALA A 333 -0.13 1.80 -10.11
CA ALA A 333 1.10 1.63 -9.34
C ALA A 333 1.91 2.94 -9.28
N PRO A 334 2.10 3.55 -8.09
CA PRO A 334 2.84 4.81 -7.98
C PRO A 334 4.32 4.61 -8.34
N PRO A 335 4.96 5.54 -9.08
CA PRO A 335 6.34 5.40 -9.54
C PRO A 335 7.36 5.77 -8.44
N PHE A 336 7.18 5.24 -7.24
CA PHE A 336 8.03 5.47 -6.07
C PHE A 336 8.71 4.18 -5.62
N LEU A 337 9.75 4.31 -4.80
CA LEU A 337 10.29 3.18 -4.06
C LEU A 337 9.18 2.54 -3.21
N PHE A 338 9.20 1.23 -3.07
CA PHE A 338 8.12 0.49 -2.40
C PHE A 338 7.84 1.00 -0.97
N LYS A 339 8.88 1.33 -0.21
CA LYS A 339 8.73 1.96 1.12
C LYS A 339 7.88 3.23 1.06
N THR A 340 8.14 4.11 0.09
CA THR A 340 7.35 5.33 -0.11
C THR A 340 5.90 5.04 -0.48
N GLN A 341 5.66 3.99 -1.28
CA GLN A 341 4.29 3.57 -1.63
C GLN A 341 3.51 3.13 -0.39
N ALA A 342 4.14 2.37 0.51
CA ALA A 342 3.52 1.96 1.78
C ALA A 342 3.28 3.16 2.71
N GLU A 343 4.26 4.06 2.86
CA GLU A 343 4.13 5.28 3.66
C GLU A 343 3.02 6.21 3.15
N LEU A 344 2.77 6.26 1.83
CA LEU A 344 1.70 7.04 1.23
C LEU A 344 0.31 6.58 1.66
N VAL A 345 0.10 5.28 1.81
CA VAL A 345 -1.19 4.74 2.25
C VAL A 345 -1.53 5.27 3.64
N LEU A 346 -0.58 5.22 4.58
CA LEU A 346 -0.79 5.72 5.95
C LEU A 346 -1.02 7.23 5.97
N ALA A 347 -0.20 8.00 5.23
CA ALA A 347 -0.38 9.45 5.15
C ALA A 347 -1.74 9.85 4.56
N CYS A 348 -2.19 9.17 3.51
CA CYS A 348 -3.49 9.42 2.91
C CYS A 348 -4.66 8.98 3.81
N ALA A 349 -4.49 7.90 4.61
CA ALA A 349 -5.48 7.50 5.61
C ALA A 349 -5.60 8.54 6.75
N ALA A 350 -4.48 9.10 7.20
CA ALA A 350 -4.47 10.21 8.15
C ALA A 350 -5.18 11.46 7.58
N LEU A 351 -4.90 11.82 6.32
CA LEU A 351 -5.61 12.89 5.62
C LEU A 351 -7.11 12.61 5.47
N HIS A 352 -7.49 11.37 5.18
CA HIS A 352 -8.90 10.98 5.11
C HIS A 352 -9.62 11.26 6.44
N ASN A 353 -9.04 10.82 7.55
CA ASN A 353 -9.62 11.05 8.87
C ASN A 353 -9.69 12.55 9.23
N PHE A 354 -8.62 13.29 8.92
CA PHE A 354 -8.62 14.74 9.10
C PHE A 354 -9.78 15.38 8.33
N LEU A 355 -9.98 15.03 7.07
CA LEU A 355 -11.08 15.54 6.25
C LEU A 355 -12.45 15.11 6.77
N ARG A 356 -12.60 13.86 7.24
CA ARG A 356 -13.86 13.41 7.86
C ARG A 356 -14.20 14.21 9.11
N LYS A 357 -13.21 14.58 9.88
CA LYS A 357 -13.40 15.41 11.10
C LYS A 357 -13.79 16.85 10.76
N GLU A 358 -13.15 17.45 9.74
CA GLU A 358 -13.34 18.85 9.40
C GLU A 358 -14.51 19.10 8.43
N CYS A 359 -14.78 18.15 7.53
CA CYS A 359 -15.80 18.25 6.48
C CYS A 359 -16.66 16.99 6.44
N ARG A 360 -17.56 16.79 7.42
CA ARG A 360 -18.44 15.61 7.48
C ARG A 360 -19.39 15.47 6.30
N SER A 361 -19.75 16.58 5.67
CA SER A 361 -20.61 16.63 4.45
C SER A 361 -19.86 16.38 3.15
N ASP A 362 -18.60 16.02 3.21
CA ASP A 362 -17.77 15.83 2.02
C ASP A 362 -18.11 14.49 1.32
N GLU A 363 -19.15 14.54 0.52
CA GLU A 363 -19.56 13.45 -0.36
C GLU A 363 -18.65 13.40 -1.57
N PHE A 364 -17.59 12.58 -1.52
CA PHE A 364 -16.96 12.12 -2.75
C PHE A 364 -17.82 11.01 -3.33
N PRO A 365 -18.20 11.09 -4.61
CA PRO A 365 -18.90 10.01 -5.27
C PRO A 365 -18.05 8.73 -5.13
N VAL A 366 -18.64 7.70 -4.56
CA VAL A 366 -18.06 6.36 -4.61
C VAL A 366 -18.21 5.91 -6.05
N GLU A 367 -17.14 5.92 -6.84
CA GLU A 367 -17.16 5.21 -8.12
C GLU A 367 -17.45 3.74 -7.79
N PRO A 368 -18.38 3.08 -8.50
CA PRO A 368 -18.58 1.65 -8.37
C PRO A 368 -17.22 0.99 -8.65
N THR A 369 -16.60 0.46 -7.62
CA THR A 369 -15.43 -0.38 -7.83
C THR A 369 -15.93 -1.72 -8.32
N ASP A 370 -15.40 -2.22 -9.43
CA ASP A 370 -15.64 -3.57 -9.94
C ASP A 370 -15.18 -4.66 -8.93
N GLU A 371 -14.65 -4.25 -7.78
CA GLU A 371 -14.24 -5.12 -6.69
C GLU A 371 -15.41 -5.80 -5.95
N SER A 372 -16.66 -5.35 -6.13
CA SER A 372 -17.84 -6.04 -5.60
C SER A 372 -18.10 -7.42 -6.24
N SER A 373 -17.38 -7.74 -7.31
CA SER A 373 -17.43 -9.05 -7.97
C SER A 373 -16.34 -10.04 -7.51
N SER A 374 -15.42 -9.61 -6.65
CA SER A 374 -14.26 -10.45 -6.28
C SER A 374 -14.46 -11.33 -5.04
N SER A 375 -15.61 -11.30 -4.41
CA SER A 375 -15.93 -12.20 -3.29
C SER A 375 -16.78 -13.43 -3.67
N SER A 376 -16.88 -13.77 -4.95
CA SER A 376 -17.27 -15.12 -5.32
C SER A 376 -16.09 -16.07 -5.04
N SER A 377 -15.86 -16.34 -3.77
CA SER A 377 -15.00 -17.42 -3.35
C SER A 377 -15.65 -18.74 -3.74
N VAL A 378 -15.33 -19.23 -4.94
CA VAL A 378 -15.17 -20.67 -5.08
C VAL A 378 -14.03 -21.00 -4.12
N LEU A 379 -14.40 -21.47 -2.92
CA LEU A 379 -13.48 -21.96 -1.93
C LEU A 379 -12.74 -23.14 -2.56
N PRO A 380 -11.41 -23.10 -2.74
CA PRO A 380 -10.65 -24.33 -2.72
C PRO A 380 -10.87 -24.90 -1.32
N ASN A 381 -11.23 -26.17 -1.24
CA ASN A 381 -11.06 -26.95 -0.02
C ASN A 381 -9.57 -26.96 0.35
N TYR A 382 -9.13 -25.93 1.03
CA TYR A 382 -7.88 -25.99 1.77
C TYR A 382 -8.23 -26.67 3.08
N GLU A 383 -7.88 -27.95 3.16
CA GLU A 383 -7.55 -28.57 4.43
C GLU A 383 -6.53 -27.65 5.09
N ASP A 384 -6.84 -27.18 6.30
CA ASP A 384 -5.99 -26.40 7.19
C ASP A 384 -4.75 -27.22 7.55
N ASN A 385 -3.77 -27.29 6.64
CA ASN A 385 -2.47 -27.93 6.87
C ASN A 385 -1.37 -26.91 7.21
N ASP A 386 -1.73 -25.76 7.79
CA ASP A 386 -0.78 -24.97 8.53
C ASP A 386 -0.65 -25.57 9.94
N HIS A 387 0.23 -26.54 10.07
CA HIS A 387 0.71 -27.07 11.35
C HIS A 387 1.60 -26.04 12.06
N GLU A 388 1.02 -24.91 12.49
CA GLU A 388 1.50 -24.27 13.72
C GLU A 388 1.00 -25.15 14.88
N PRO A 389 1.82 -25.36 15.94
CA PRO A 389 1.38 -26.14 17.09
C PRO A 389 0.15 -25.45 17.69
N ILE A 390 -1.03 -26.03 17.45
CA ILE A 390 -2.29 -25.56 18.01
C ILE A 390 -2.18 -25.80 19.52
N ILE A 391 -1.88 -24.73 20.26
CA ILE A 391 -1.94 -24.76 21.71
C ILE A 391 -3.42 -24.98 22.04
N GLN A 392 -3.74 -25.90 22.92
CA GLN A 392 -5.11 -26.25 23.39
C GLN A 392 -5.99 -25.01 23.67
N THR A 393 -5.38 -23.89 24.05
CA THR A 393 -6.02 -22.60 24.28
C THR A 393 -6.59 -21.92 23.01
N GLN A 394 -6.06 -22.15 21.81
CA GLN A 394 -6.57 -21.53 20.57
C GLN A 394 -7.82 -22.24 20.04
N GLU A 395 -7.88 -23.55 20.19
CA GLU A 395 -9.05 -24.35 19.80
C GLU A 395 -10.24 -24.04 20.71
N GLN A 396 -10.00 -23.91 22.01
CA GLN A 396 -11.01 -23.52 22.99
C GLN A 396 -11.55 -22.10 22.71
N GLU A 397 -10.68 -21.15 22.38
CA GLU A 397 -11.11 -19.78 22.02
C GLU A 397 -11.99 -19.78 20.76
N ARG A 398 -11.67 -20.62 19.77
CA ARG A 398 -12.46 -20.77 18.54
C ARG A 398 -13.83 -21.38 18.82
N GLU A 399 -13.91 -22.39 19.65
CA GLU A 399 -15.16 -23.03 20.05
C GLU A 399 -16.05 -22.07 20.84
N ASP A 400 -15.52 -21.36 21.82
CA ASP A 400 -16.22 -20.34 22.59
C ASP A 400 -16.74 -19.20 21.68
N ALA A 401 -15.96 -18.79 20.69
CA ALA A 401 -16.38 -17.79 19.72
C ALA A 401 -17.50 -18.29 18.80
N ASN A 402 -17.51 -19.58 18.44
CA ASN A 402 -18.58 -20.17 17.65
C ASN A 402 -19.89 -20.28 18.46
N ILE A 403 -19.81 -20.68 19.72
CA ILE A 403 -20.96 -20.69 20.63
C ILE A 403 -21.54 -19.30 20.80
N TRP A 404 -20.68 -18.31 21.04
CA TRP A 404 -21.08 -16.91 21.16
C TRP A 404 -21.78 -16.38 19.90
N ARG A 405 -21.21 -16.64 18.70
CA ARG A 405 -21.85 -16.27 17.41
C ARG A 405 -23.22 -16.94 17.24
N THR A 406 -23.33 -18.22 17.58
CA THR A 406 -24.58 -18.96 17.49
C THR A 406 -25.65 -18.37 18.41
N ASN A 407 -25.30 -18.04 19.66
CA ASN A 407 -26.22 -17.37 20.58
C ASN A 407 -26.76 -16.05 20.02
N ILE A 408 -25.87 -15.23 19.40
CA ILE A 408 -26.29 -13.98 18.75
C ILE A 408 -27.29 -14.27 17.61
N GLY A 409 -27.02 -15.27 16.74
CA GLY A 409 -27.89 -15.65 15.63
C GLY A 409 -29.26 -16.13 16.10
N SER A 410 -29.29 -17.02 17.10
CA SER A 410 -30.53 -17.55 17.67
C SER A 410 -31.38 -16.47 18.36
N ASP A 411 -30.74 -15.54 19.09
CA ASP A 411 -31.45 -14.40 19.69
C ASP A 411 -32.05 -13.47 18.62
N MET A 412 -31.31 -13.20 17.54
CA MET A 412 -31.80 -12.43 16.41
C MET A 412 -33.03 -13.10 15.74
N TRP A 413 -32.96 -14.41 15.54
CA TRP A 413 -34.02 -15.17 14.89
C TRP A 413 -35.29 -15.23 15.73
N ARG A 414 -35.13 -15.49 17.03
CA ARG A 414 -36.24 -15.50 17.99
C ARG A 414 -37.00 -14.16 18.00
N ASN A 415 -36.24 -13.04 18.02
CA ASN A 415 -36.85 -11.71 18.10
C ASN A 415 -37.38 -11.20 16.73
N ALA A 416 -37.02 -11.82 15.63
CA ALA A 416 -37.56 -11.48 14.31
C ALA A 416 -38.86 -12.20 14.01
N ASN A 417 -39.14 -13.33 14.69
CA ASN A 417 -40.34 -14.16 14.49
C ASN A 417 -41.39 -14.00 15.61
N ASN A 418 -41.10 -13.15 16.62
CA ASN A 418 -42.05 -12.69 17.63
C ASN A 418 -42.57 -11.29 17.27
#